data_23b22b1386104a6fc0e36a791fc28690
#
_entry.id   23b22b1386104a6fc0e36a791fc28690
#
_cell.length_a   1.000
_cell.length_b   1.000
_cell.length_c   1.000
_cell.angle_alpha   90.00
_cell.angle_beta   90.00
_cell.angle_gamma   90.00
#
_symmetry.space_group_name_H-M   'P 1'
#
loop_
_entity.id
_entity.type
_entity.pdbx_description
1 polymer ?
#
loop_
_entity_poly.entity_id
_entity_poly.type
_entity_poly.pdbx_seq_one_letter_code
_entity_poly.pdbx_strand_id
1 'polypeptide(L)'
;MHRVLDHYLHTATAASQRFSPFRSPLRLGAPQPGVLPADMTDKDQAMAWFDAEVEVLNALVGYASANDFDSYAWQLPWALGPFFLRRGLRRNYAASEQTALEAARRLDDPVALAHAHYLLGHAQSQMNDYEAAEPNFRQALDLFRELGDRANEAVVLNGLAGMLEKQERYPEALAIALDALRMVKAAGHWWTQGTLENGVGWLYAHLGQYDEALTHCQRALSLHRESGHRAGAADTLDSLGYVYLHLDNLAQAKACYQQAIDAYREIGAPFGEGNSLAGLAEVLLREGQTDDARALFLRAAAILDTVPHPRADEVRVKLRALDEP
;
A
#
# COMPACT_ATOMS: atom_id res chain seq x y z
N MET A 1 26.49 3.93 -20.94
CA MET A 1 25.78 3.85 -19.65
C MET A 1 24.46 4.61 -19.65
N HIS A 2 24.38 5.87 -20.11
CA HIS A 2 23.14 6.65 -20.15
C HIS A 2 21.96 5.91 -20.82
N ARG A 3 22.18 5.28 -21.99
CA ARG A 3 21.16 4.49 -22.68
C ARG A 3 20.72 3.22 -21.90
N VAL A 4 21.59 2.66 -21.06
CA VAL A 4 21.27 1.52 -20.20
C VAL A 4 20.35 1.99 -19.06
N LEU A 5 20.72 3.07 -18.37
CA LEU A 5 19.89 3.67 -17.32
C LEU A 5 18.50 4.02 -17.85
N ASP A 6 18.45 4.59 -19.04
CA ASP A 6 17.20 5.00 -19.68
C ASP A 6 16.31 3.80 -20.05
N HIS A 7 16.92 2.71 -20.58
CA HIS A 7 16.21 1.47 -20.86
C HIS A 7 15.57 0.89 -19.59
N TYR A 8 16.35 0.76 -18.51
CA TYR A 8 15.84 0.20 -17.25
C TYR A 8 14.81 1.10 -16.59
N LEU A 9 14.98 2.43 -16.60
CA LEU A 9 14.00 3.36 -16.03
C LEU A 9 12.65 3.28 -16.73
N HIS A 10 12.65 3.35 -18.06
CA HIS A 10 11.40 3.29 -18.84
C HIS A 10 10.74 1.90 -18.74
N THR A 11 11.53 0.83 -18.77
CA THR A 11 11.02 -0.53 -18.60
C THR A 11 10.43 -0.74 -17.20
N ALA A 12 11.16 -0.34 -16.14
CA ALA A 12 10.70 -0.47 -14.76
C ALA A 12 9.42 0.34 -14.51
N THR A 13 9.34 1.55 -15.08
CA THR A 13 8.16 2.41 -14.95
C THR A 13 6.95 1.76 -15.63
N ALA A 14 7.09 1.27 -16.86
CA ALA A 14 6.02 0.59 -17.57
C ALA A 14 5.58 -0.69 -16.86
N ALA A 15 6.54 -1.50 -16.40
CA ALA A 15 6.29 -2.73 -15.65
C ALA A 15 5.55 -2.46 -14.33
N SER A 16 5.99 -1.44 -13.57
CA SER A 16 5.37 -1.05 -12.30
C SER A 16 3.89 -0.68 -12.47
N GLN A 17 3.52 -0.02 -13.56
CA GLN A 17 2.14 0.34 -13.86
C GLN A 17 1.24 -0.86 -14.14
N ARG A 18 1.78 -2.02 -14.59
CA ARG A 18 0.98 -3.23 -14.83
C ARG A 18 0.37 -3.80 -13.54
N PHE A 19 1.02 -3.64 -12.40
CA PHE A 19 0.50 -4.11 -11.11
C PHE A 19 0.17 -2.99 -10.12
N SER A 20 0.43 -1.72 -10.48
CA SER A 20 0.05 -0.55 -9.70
C SER A 20 -0.57 0.54 -10.59
N PRO A 21 -1.66 0.22 -11.33
CA PRO A 21 -2.23 1.10 -12.37
C PRO A 21 -2.86 2.39 -11.81
N PHE A 22 -3.17 2.42 -10.52
CA PHE A 22 -3.79 3.58 -9.85
C PHE A 22 -2.76 4.51 -9.19
N ARG A 23 -1.46 4.18 -9.26
CA ARG A 23 -0.40 5.09 -8.83
C ARG A 23 -0.18 6.14 -9.90
N SER A 24 -0.12 7.41 -9.49
CA SER A 24 0.21 8.52 -10.43
C SER A 24 1.53 8.22 -11.12
N PRO A 25 1.58 8.20 -12.46
CA PRO A 25 2.81 7.89 -13.18
C PRO A 25 3.84 9.01 -13.00
N LEU A 26 5.10 8.63 -12.87
CA LEU A 26 6.19 9.58 -12.95
C LEU A 26 6.27 10.16 -14.36
N ARG A 27 6.40 11.47 -14.48
CA ARG A 27 6.59 12.13 -15.79
C ARG A 27 8.05 11.97 -16.21
N LEU A 28 8.30 11.01 -17.07
CA LEU A 28 9.59 10.80 -17.68
C LEU A 28 9.71 11.62 -18.97
N GLY A 29 10.93 12.05 -19.29
CA GLY A 29 11.27 12.53 -20.64
C GLY A 29 11.14 11.42 -21.69
N ALA A 30 11.24 11.76 -22.97
CA ALA A 30 11.32 10.76 -24.02
C ALA A 30 12.60 9.91 -23.87
N PRO A 31 12.56 8.60 -24.14
CA PRO A 31 13.75 7.76 -24.07
C PRO A 31 14.81 8.22 -25.08
N GLN A 32 16.08 8.00 -24.76
CA GLN A 32 17.19 8.31 -25.63
C GLN A 32 17.07 7.61 -26.99
N PRO A 33 17.53 8.21 -28.09
CA PRO A 33 17.45 7.61 -29.43
C PRO A 33 18.02 6.18 -29.44
N GLY A 34 17.21 5.23 -29.93
CA GLY A 34 17.56 3.82 -30.02
C GLY A 34 17.45 3.04 -28.72
N VAL A 35 16.86 3.61 -27.69
CA VAL A 35 16.42 2.87 -26.49
C VAL A 35 15.01 2.34 -26.74
N LEU A 36 14.84 1.05 -26.55
CA LEU A 36 13.56 0.35 -26.64
C LEU A 36 13.28 -0.28 -25.27
N PRO A 37 12.32 0.25 -24.49
CA PRO A 37 11.87 -0.37 -23.26
C PRO A 37 11.31 -1.77 -23.56
N ALA A 38 11.48 -2.72 -22.64
CA ALA A 38 10.85 -4.03 -22.76
C ALA A 38 9.32 -3.88 -22.67
N ASP A 39 8.62 -4.55 -23.58
CA ASP A 39 7.16 -4.61 -23.55
C ASP A 39 6.71 -5.80 -22.71
N MET A 40 5.77 -5.55 -21.80
CA MET A 40 5.17 -6.55 -20.92
C MET A 40 3.66 -6.42 -21.01
N THR A 41 3.01 -7.54 -21.33
CA THR A 41 1.57 -7.54 -21.62
C THR A 41 0.72 -7.58 -20.35
N ASP A 42 1.25 -8.18 -19.27
CA ASP A 42 0.49 -8.43 -18.05
C ASP A 42 1.33 -8.28 -16.78
N LYS A 43 0.65 -8.40 -15.63
CA LYS A 43 1.22 -8.28 -14.29
C LYS A 43 2.29 -9.35 -14.02
N ASP A 44 2.07 -10.60 -14.48
CA ASP A 44 2.94 -11.72 -14.11
C ASP A 44 4.26 -11.61 -14.82
N GLN A 45 4.25 -11.20 -16.09
CA GLN A 45 5.46 -10.87 -16.86
C GLN A 45 6.23 -9.72 -16.22
N ALA A 46 5.52 -8.67 -15.79
CA ALA A 46 6.15 -7.53 -15.13
C ALA A 46 6.80 -7.93 -13.79
N MET A 47 6.13 -8.74 -12.98
CA MET A 47 6.69 -9.25 -11.74
C MET A 47 7.89 -10.17 -11.96
N ALA A 48 7.81 -11.08 -12.94
CA ALA A 48 8.91 -11.99 -13.29
C ALA A 48 10.14 -11.21 -13.79
N TRP A 49 9.93 -10.15 -14.57
CA TRP A 49 11.01 -9.27 -15.00
C TRP A 49 11.69 -8.59 -13.81
N PHE A 50 10.94 -8.03 -12.86
CA PHE A 50 11.52 -7.43 -11.66
C PHE A 50 12.27 -8.48 -10.82
N ASP A 51 11.73 -9.68 -10.66
CA ASP A 51 12.40 -10.77 -9.94
C ASP A 51 13.75 -11.13 -10.59
N ALA A 52 13.84 -11.12 -11.90
CA ALA A 52 15.07 -11.42 -12.65
C ALA A 52 16.08 -10.26 -12.60
N GLU A 53 15.60 -9.01 -12.61
CA GLU A 53 16.44 -7.83 -12.81
C GLU A 53 16.70 -7.01 -11.52
N VAL A 54 16.13 -7.40 -10.38
CA VAL A 54 16.21 -6.60 -9.14
C VAL A 54 17.63 -6.30 -8.70
N GLU A 55 18.56 -7.24 -8.84
CA GLU A 55 19.96 -7.04 -8.47
C GLU A 55 20.65 -6.04 -9.42
N VAL A 56 20.33 -6.12 -10.73
CA VAL A 56 20.82 -5.16 -11.73
C VAL A 56 20.24 -3.77 -11.46
N LEU A 57 18.95 -3.69 -11.16
CA LEU A 57 18.27 -2.43 -10.85
C LEU A 57 18.86 -1.77 -9.60
N ASN A 58 19.11 -2.52 -8.53
CA ASN A 58 19.78 -2.02 -7.33
C ASN A 58 21.20 -1.52 -7.64
N ALA A 59 21.96 -2.27 -8.45
CA ALA A 59 23.30 -1.85 -8.86
C ALA A 59 23.26 -0.56 -9.71
N LEU A 60 22.25 -0.42 -10.58
CA LEU A 60 22.06 0.80 -11.42
C LEU A 60 21.70 2.01 -10.58
N VAL A 61 20.87 1.87 -9.53
CA VAL A 61 20.58 2.96 -8.57
C VAL A 61 21.88 3.45 -7.93
N GLY A 62 22.69 2.54 -7.39
CA GLY A 62 23.99 2.87 -6.78
C GLY A 62 24.96 3.49 -7.79
N TYR A 63 25.05 2.92 -8.98
CA TYR A 63 25.88 3.47 -10.06
C TYR A 63 25.45 4.90 -10.45
N ALA A 64 24.16 5.11 -10.63
CA ALA A 64 23.61 6.41 -11.01
C ALA A 64 23.94 7.48 -9.97
N SER A 65 23.75 7.16 -8.68
CA SER A 65 24.10 8.07 -7.58
C SER A 65 25.60 8.37 -7.47
N ALA A 66 26.45 7.40 -7.79
CA ALA A 66 27.92 7.56 -7.71
C ALA A 66 28.54 8.28 -8.92
N ASN A 67 27.79 8.45 -10.01
CA ASN A 67 28.31 9.02 -11.28
C ASN A 67 27.48 10.20 -11.79
N ASP A 68 26.86 10.96 -10.91
CA ASP A 68 26.12 12.19 -11.20
C ASP A 68 24.91 12.01 -12.16
N PHE A 69 24.36 10.80 -12.24
CA PHE A 69 23.11 10.52 -12.94
C PHE A 69 21.91 10.67 -11.99
N ASP A 70 21.87 11.78 -11.26
CA ASP A 70 20.93 11.99 -10.14
C ASP A 70 19.46 11.86 -10.53
N SER A 71 19.09 12.25 -11.75
CA SER A 71 17.72 12.05 -12.26
C SER A 71 17.32 10.57 -12.27
N TYR A 72 18.22 9.67 -12.67
CA TYR A 72 17.96 8.22 -12.64
C TYR A 72 18.04 7.66 -11.21
N ALA A 73 18.95 8.20 -10.39
CA ALA A 73 19.15 7.73 -9.03
C ALA A 73 17.92 7.95 -8.12
N TRP A 74 17.06 8.96 -8.41
CA TRP A 74 15.80 9.11 -7.67
C TRP A 74 14.59 8.48 -8.39
N GLN A 75 14.60 8.42 -9.75
CA GLN A 75 13.46 7.90 -10.51
C GLN A 75 13.37 6.37 -10.53
N LEU A 76 14.51 5.67 -10.56
CA LEU A 76 14.54 4.21 -10.49
C LEU A 76 13.97 3.66 -9.18
N PRO A 77 14.36 4.16 -7.97
CA PRO A 77 13.70 3.79 -6.73
C PRO A 77 12.19 3.97 -6.74
N TRP A 78 11.71 5.09 -7.27
CA TRP A 78 10.29 5.32 -7.44
C TRP A 78 9.60 4.19 -8.22
N ALA A 79 10.19 3.72 -9.32
CA ALA A 79 9.63 2.62 -10.12
C ALA A 79 9.72 1.26 -9.40
N LEU A 80 10.75 1.05 -8.56
CA LEU A 80 10.98 -0.17 -7.79
C LEU A 80 10.09 -0.32 -6.55
N GLY A 81 9.66 0.79 -5.95
CA GLY A 81 8.91 0.80 -4.68
C GLY A 81 7.74 -0.17 -4.62
N PRO A 82 6.80 -0.19 -5.60
CA PRO A 82 5.68 -1.11 -5.61
C PRO A 82 6.08 -2.60 -5.67
N PHE A 83 7.18 -2.93 -6.36
CA PHE A 83 7.73 -4.28 -6.41
C PHE A 83 8.30 -4.69 -5.04
N PHE A 84 9.10 -3.85 -4.42
CA PHE A 84 9.65 -4.11 -3.08
C PHE A 84 8.57 -4.36 -2.05
N LEU A 85 7.50 -3.56 -2.07
CA LEU A 85 6.35 -3.73 -1.18
C LEU A 85 5.66 -5.07 -1.39
N ARG A 86 5.43 -5.47 -2.64
CA ARG A 86 4.78 -6.76 -2.97
C ARG A 86 5.63 -7.96 -2.58
N ARG A 87 6.96 -7.86 -2.65
CA ARG A 87 7.90 -8.92 -2.27
C ARG A 87 8.30 -8.87 -0.80
N GLY A 88 7.81 -7.90 -0.03
CA GLY A 88 8.20 -7.73 1.38
C GLY A 88 9.66 -7.30 1.58
N LEU A 89 10.32 -6.78 0.54
CA LEU A 89 11.73 -6.37 0.54
C LEU A 89 11.89 -4.97 1.17
N ARG A 90 11.44 -4.83 2.41
CA ARG A 90 11.34 -3.53 3.12
C ARG A 90 12.69 -2.84 3.28
N ARG A 91 13.77 -3.60 3.55
CA ARG A 91 15.13 -3.05 3.70
C ARG A 91 15.66 -2.51 2.37
N ASN A 92 15.44 -3.24 1.26
CA ASN A 92 15.83 -2.78 -0.07
C ASN A 92 15.06 -1.51 -0.44
N TYR A 93 13.77 -1.46 -0.11
CA TYR A 93 12.95 -0.28 -0.33
C TYR A 93 13.52 0.93 0.41
N ALA A 94 13.77 0.85 1.72
CA ALA A 94 14.31 1.96 2.49
C ALA A 94 15.71 2.40 2.02
N ALA A 95 16.60 1.46 1.70
CA ALA A 95 17.94 1.77 1.21
C ALA A 95 17.91 2.46 -0.16
N SER A 96 17.04 2.01 -1.05
CA SER A 96 16.85 2.60 -2.37
C SER A 96 16.30 4.04 -2.27
N GLU A 97 15.29 4.27 -1.41
CA GLU A 97 14.72 5.61 -1.21
C GLU A 97 15.67 6.56 -0.46
N GLN A 98 16.55 6.05 0.39
CA GLN A 98 17.63 6.85 0.98
C GLN A 98 18.56 7.38 -0.11
N THR A 99 18.95 6.52 -1.06
CA THR A 99 19.77 6.93 -2.22
C THR A 99 19.04 7.94 -3.10
N ALA A 100 17.73 7.76 -3.29
CA ALA A 100 16.89 8.70 -4.04
C ALA A 100 16.86 10.08 -3.38
N LEU A 101 16.74 10.15 -2.06
CA LEU A 101 16.73 11.41 -1.32
C LEU A 101 18.06 12.16 -1.46
N GLU A 102 19.18 11.44 -1.39
CA GLU A 102 20.51 12.05 -1.58
C GLU A 102 20.67 12.62 -3.00
N ALA A 103 20.22 11.88 -4.01
CA ALA A 103 20.24 12.34 -5.40
C ALA A 103 19.30 13.55 -5.62
N ALA A 104 18.09 13.51 -5.06
CA ALA A 104 17.13 14.61 -5.16
C ALA A 104 17.67 15.91 -4.55
N ARG A 105 18.43 15.81 -3.44
CA ARG A 105 19.11 16.97 -2.83
C ARG A 105 20.18 17.58 -3.74
N ARG A 106 20.93 16.75 -4.50
CA ARG A 106 21.94 17.26 -5.46
C ARG A 106 21.34 17.90 -6.69
N LEU A 107 20.14 17.45 -7.09
CA LEU A 107 19.41 18.02 -8.23
C LEU A 107 18.85 19.43 -7.95
N ASP A 108 18.68 19.80 -6.68
CA ASP A 108 17.99 21.03 -6.27
C ASP A 108 16.57 21.14 -6.90
N ASP A 109 15.91 19.99 -7.06
CA ASP A 109 14.57 19.88 -7.63
C ASP A 109 13.56 19.62 -6.51
N PRO A 110 12.71 20.62 -6.18
CA PRO A 110 11.76 20.49 -5.08
C PRO A 110 10.71 19.39 -5.32
N VAL A 111 10.38 19.05 -6.58
CA VAL A 111 9.46 17.96 -6.89
C VAL A 111 10.11 16.60 -6.58
N ALA A 112 11.35 16.40 -7.04
CA ALA A 112 12.12 15.20 -6.74
C ALA A 112 12.31 15.03 -5.22
N LEU A 113 12.63 16.13 -4.53
CA LEU A 113 12.85 16.14 -3.08
C LEU A 113 11.57 15.78 -2.31
N ALA A 114 10.42 16.35 -2.71
CA ALA A 114 9.13 16.04 -2.08
C ALA A 114 8.76 14.55 -2.23
N HIS A 115 8.92 14.00 -3.43
CA HIS A 115 8.68 12.56 -3.67
C HIS A 115 9.64 11.67 -2.90
N ALA A 116 10.94 11.99 -2.89
CA ALA A 116 11.94 11.19 -2.17
C ALA A 116 11.69 11.19 -0.65
N HIS A 117 11.36 12.33 -0.05
CA HIS A 117 10.95 12.39 1.35
C HIS A 117 9.71 11.56 1.63
N TYR A 118 8.64 11.66 0.80
CA TYR A 118 7.44 10.86 0.96
C TYR A 118 7.72 9.36 0.93
N LEU A 119 8.47 8.90 -0.09
CA LEU A 119 8.74 7.47 -0.29
C LEU A 119 9.67 6.91 0.79
N LEU A 120 10.66 7.68 1.23
CA LEU A 120 11.52 7.28 2.34
C LEU A 120 10.72 7.17 3.65
N GLY A 121 9.87 8.17 3.97
CA GLY A 121 8.97 8.12 5.13
C GLY A 121 8.03 6.92 5.07
N HIS A 122 7.50 6.61 3.88
CA HIS A 122 6.66 5.43 3.69
C HIS A 122 7.46 4.12 3.90
N ALA A 123 8.67 4.01 3.36
CA ALA A 123 9.53 2.84 3.52
C ALA A 123 9.91 2.61 5.00
N GLN A 124 10.27 3.67 5.72
CA GLN A 124 10.57 3.62 7.15
C GLN A 124 9.34 3.22 7.98
N SER A 125 8.17 3.75 7.66
CA SER A 125 6.90 3.35 8.30
C SER A 125 6.59 1.86 8.08
N GLN A 126 6.94 1.28 6.90
CA GLN A 126 6.79 -0.16 6.66
C GLN A 126 7.77 -1.02 7.48
N MET A 127 8.84 -0.43 7.98
CA MET A 127 9.80 -1.06 8.90
C MET A 127 9.47 -0.81 10.37
N ASN A 128 8.37 -0.12 10.68
CA ASN A 128 7.95 0.36 12.00
C ASN A 128 8.95 1.38 12.62
N ASP A 129 9.81 1.98 11.79
CA ASP A 129 10.70 3.08 12.21
C ASP A 129 9.94 4.41 12.09
N TYR A 130 9.00 4.63 13.01
CA TYR A 130 8.10 5.78 12.96
C TYR A 130 8.81 7.09 13.33
N GLU A 131 9.85 7.01 14.16
CA GLU A 131 10.65 8.18 14.57
C GLU A 131 11.38 8.77 13.36
N ALA A 132 11.92 7.93 12.49
CA ALA A 132 12.55 8.38 11.24
C ALA A 132 11.53 8.73 10.15
N ALA A 133 10.37 8.06 10.12
CA ALA A 133 9.36 8.25 9.08
C ALA A 133 8.63 9.60 9.19
N GLU A 134 8.23 10.01 10.40
CA GLU A 134 7.42 11.20 10.62
C GLU A 134 8.05 12.51 10.11
N PRO A 135 9.35 12.80 10.37
CA PRO A 135 10.00 13.97 9.79
C PRO A 135 9.99 13.98 8.25
N ASN A 136 10.17 12.81 7.62
CA ASN A 136 10.14 12.69 6.18
C ASN A 136 8.75 12.97 5.61
N PHE A 137 7.68 12.46 6.20
CA PHE A 137 6.32 12.81 5.79
C PHE A 137 6.03 14.31 5.94
N ARG A 138 6.50 14.95 7.02
CA ARG A 138 6.33 16.40 7.22
C ARG A 138 7.07 17.22 6.17
N GLN A 139 8.33 16.88 5.87
CA GLN A 139 9.09 17.56 4.81
C GLN A 139 8.42 17.41 3.44
N ALA A 140 7.94 16.21 3.10
CA ALA A 140 7.18 16.00 1.86
C ALA A 140 5.91 16.85 1.81
N LEU A 141 5.18 16.94 2.93
CA LEU A 141 3.95 17.71 3.05
C LEU A 141 4.21 19.20 2.83
N ASP A 142 5.24 19.75 3.45
CA ASP A 142 5.60 21.17 3.33
C ASP A 142 6.01 21.49 1.90
N LEU A 143 6.83 20.64 1.27
CA LEU A 143 7.25 20.81 -0.13
C LEU A 143 6.07 20.75 -1.12
N PHE A 144 5.15 19.78 -0.97
CA PHE A 144 3.97 19.71 -1.85
C PHE A 144 3.02 20.90 -1.64
N ARG A 145 2.93 21.45 -0.41
CA ARG A 145 2.19 22.70 -0.15
C ARG A 145 2.81 23.89 -0.85
N GLU A 146 4.12 24.05 -0.77
CA GLU A 146 4.86 25.11 -1.47
C GLU A 146 4.71 25.00 -2.99
N LEU A 147 4.71 23.78 -3.54
CA LEU A 147 4.47 23.50 -4.95
C LEU A 147 3.00 23.67 -5.37
N GLY A 148 2.06 23.80 -4.44
CA GLY A 148 0.63 23.85 -4.72
C GLY A 148 0.05 22.52 -5.22
N ASP A 149 0.77 21.40 -5.03
CA ASP A 149 0.36 20.06 -5.51
C ASP A 149 -0.57 19.38 -4.49
N ARG A 150 -1.83 19.76 -4.55
CA ARG A 150 -2.88 19.27 -3.66
C ARG A 150 -3.11 17.75 -3.77
N ALA A 151 -2.85 17.16 -4.91
CA ALA A 151 -3.01 15.72 -5.11
C ALA A 151 -1.97 14.93 -4.31
N ASN A 152 -0.69 15.30 -4.43
CA ASN A 152 0.37 14.67 -3.68
C ASN A 152 0.35 15.07 -2.19
N GLU A 153 -0.09 16.27 -1.83
CA GLU A 153 -0.37 16.63 -0.43
C GLU A 153 -1.33 15.64 0.22
N ALA A 154 -2.44 15.30 -0.46
CA ALA A 154 -3.40 14.30 0.05
C ALA A 154 -2.81 12.89 0.15
N VAL A 155 -1.94 12.50 -0.78
CA VAL A 155 -1.22 11.21 -0.73
C VAL A 155 -0.30 11.14 0.49
N VAL A 156 0.44 12.21 0.78
CA VAL A 156 1.32 12.28 1.97
C VAL A 156 0.50 12.22 3.25
N LEU A 157 -0.60 12.97 3.34
CA LEU A 157 -1.51 12.93 4.51
C LEU A 157 -2.06 11.52 4.73
N ASN A 158 -2.44 10.80 3.66
CA ASN A 158 -2.86 9.41 3.77
C ASN A 158 -1.75 8.49 4.30
N GLY A 159 -0.52 8.67 3.82
CA GLY A 159 0.64 7.94 4.34
C GLY A 159 0.92 8.21 5.82
N LEU A 160 0.82 9.48 6.24
CA LEU A 160 0.97 9.88 7.62
C LEU A 160 -0.15 9.31 8.51
N ALA A 161 -1.40 9.35 8.05
CA ALA A 161 -2.52 8.73 8.75
C ALA A 161 -2.32 7.21 8.93
N GLY A 162 -1.86 6.50 7.90
CA GLY A 162 -1.54 5.07 7.99
C GLY A 162 -0.36 4.77 8.92
N MET A 163 0.62 5.67 9.04
CA MET A 163 1.68 5.55 10.03
C MET A 163 1.14 5.70 11.46
N LEU A 164 0.28 6.69 11.69
CA LEU A 164 -0.35 6.92 13.00
C LEU A 164 -1.31 5.79 13.40
N GLU A 165 -2.02 5.21 12.43
CA GLU A 165 -2.85 4.02 12.61
C GLU A 165 -2.01 2.85 13.17
N LYS A 166 -0.85 2.57 12.57
CA LYS A 166 0.07 1.52 13.04
C LYS A 166 0.62 1.78 14.46
N GLN A 167 0.61 3.02 14.91
CA GLN A 167 0.93 3.43 16.27
C GLN A 167 -0.30 3.42 17.21
N GLU A 168 -1.47 2.96 16.72
CA GLU A 168 -2.75 2.99 17.44
C GLU A 168 -3.21 4.40 17.87
N ARG A 169 -2.67 5.44 17.22
CA ARG A 169 -3.03 6.85 17.44
C ARG A 169 -4.25 7.20 16.57
N TYR A 170 -5.31 6.42 16.70
CA TYR A 170 -6.50 6.50 15.86
C TYR A 170 -7.18 7.87 15.79
N PRO A 171 -7.34 8.64 16.89
CA PRO A 171 -7.96 9.97 16.80
C PRO A 171 -7.17 10.96 15.95
N GLU A 172 -5.84 10.92 16.04
CA GLU A 172 -4.96 11.78 15.24
C GLU A 172 -4.94 11.35 13.77
N ALA A 173 -4.85 10.03 13.53
CA ALA A 173 -4.94 9.46 12.21
C ALA A 173 -6.24 9.85 11.51
N LEU A 174 -7.38 9.77 12.22
CA LEU A 174 -8.69 10.13 11.69
C LEU A 174 -8.77 11.61 11.29
N ALA A 175 -8.25 12.51 12.14
CA ALA A 175 -8.26 13.94 11.84
C ALA A 175 -7.50 14.22 10.51
N ILE A 176 -6.32 13.63 10.34
CA ILE A 176 -5.49 13.77 9.13
C ILE A 176 -6.17 13.14 7.92
N ALA A 177 -6.74 11.94 8.07
CA ALA A 177 -7.42 11.25 6.98
C ALA A 177 -8.65 12.01 6.47
N LEU A 178 -9.41 12.63 7.37
CA LEU A 178 -10.53 13.50 7.02
C LEU A 178 -10.09 14.75 6.26
N ASP A 179 -8.94 15.35 6.63
CA ASP A 179 -8.37 16.48 5.90
C ASP A 179 -7.99 16.08 4.48
N ALA A 180 -7.28 14.96 4.32
CA ALA A 180 -6.93 14.41 3.01
C ALA A 180 -8.18 14.14 2.16
N LEU A 181 -9.22 13.54 2.75
CA LEU A 181 -10.47 13.24 2.07
C LEU A 181 -11.18 14.51 1.58
N ARG A 182 -11.20 15.57 2.40
CA ARG A 182 -11.77 16.87 1.99
C ARG A 182 -11.03 17.46 0.78
N MET A 183 -9.69 17.38 0.79
CA MET A 183 -8.86 17.90 -0.31
C MET A 183 -9.13 17.16 -1.62
N VAL A 184 -9.17 15.84 -1.58
CA VAL A 184 -9.40 14.99 -2.75
C VAL A 184 -10.80 15.20 -3.33
N LYS A 185 -11.82 15.36 -2.47
CA LYS A 185 -13.18 15.67 -2.90
C LYS A 185 -13.25 17.03 -3.61
N ALA A 186 -12.59 18.05 -3.08
CA ALA A 186 -12.55 19.38 -3.69
C ALA A 186 -11.81 19.39 -5.04
N ALA A 187 -10.80 18.53 -5.23
CA ALA A 187 -10.02 18.42 -6.46
C ALA A 187 -10.67 17.50 -7.53
N GLY A 188 -11.71 16.76 -7.19
CA GLY A 188 -12.39 15.84 -8.11
C GLY A 188 -11.57 14.56 -8.44
N HIS A 189 -10.59 14.21 -7.61
CA HIS A 189 -9.75 13.01 -7.79
C HIS A 189 -10.44 11.75 -7.23
N TRP A 190 -11.48 11.30 -7.93
CA TRP A 190 -12.38 10.24 -7.48
C TRP A 190 -11.71 8.88 -7.21
N TRP A 191 -10.62 8.53 -7.92
CA TRP A 191 -9.92 7.24 -7.72
C TRP A 191 -9.17 7.16 -6.37
N THR A 192 -8.57 8.27 -5.92
CA THR A 192 -7.92 8.36 -4.60
C THR A 192 -8.97 8.47 -3.49
N GLN A 193 -10.15 9.02 -3.81
CA GLN A 193 -11.22 9.18 -2.86
C GLN A 193 -11.68 7.84 -2.27
N GLY A 194 -11.80 6.77 -3.08
CA GLY A 194 -12.19 5.45 -2.60
C GLY A 194 -11.24 4.91 -1.51
N THR A 195 -9.94 5.05 -1.72
CA THR A 195 -8.93 4.62 -0.73
C THR A 195 -9.01 5.43 0.56
N LEU A 196 -9.19 6.74 0.46
CA LEU A 196 -9.34 7.61 1.64
C LEU A 196 -10.66 7.35 2.38
N GLU A 197 -11.77 7.13 1.66
CA GLU A 197 -13.04 6.75 2.29
C GLU A 197 -12.88 5.44 3.08
N ASN A 198 -12.19 4.42 2.53
CA ASN A 198 -11.93 3.18 3.24
C ASN A 198 -11.05 3.40 4.48
N GLY A 199 -9.97 4.17 4.37
CA GLY A 199 -9.10 4.51 5.50
C GLY A 199 -9.84 5.22 6.63
N VAL A 200 -10.67 6.22 6.28
CA VAL A 200 -11.53 6.91 7.26
C VAL A 200 -12.51 5.95 7.92
N GLY A 201 -13.17 5.09 7.14
CA GLY A 201 -14.08 4.07 7.67
C GLY A 201 -13.39 3.10 8.63
N TRP A 202 -12.21 2.64 8.28
CA TRP A 202 -11.38 1.78 9.11
C TRP A 202 -11.00 2.44 10.44
N LEU A 203 -10.60 3.72 10.41
CA LEU A 203 -10.26 4.48 11.62
C LEU A 203 -11.48 4.71 12.52
N TYR A 204 -12.66 5.00 11.94
CA TYR A 204 -13.90 5.04 12.71
C TYR A 204 -14.24 3.71 13.37
N ALA A 205 -14.01 2.58 12.67
CA ALA A 205 -14.24 1.25 13.23
C ALA A 205 -13.35 0.97 14.44
N HIS A 206 -12.06 1.34 14.39
CA HIS A 206 -11.15 1.22 15.52
C HIS A 206 -11.50 2.13 16.71
N LEU A 207 -12.21 3.22 16.46
CA LEU A 207 -12.76 4.11 17.50
C LEU A 207 -14.14 3.65 18.02
N GLY A 208 -14.66 2.52 17.54
CA GLY A 208 -15.97 1.98 17.93
C GLY A 208 -17.16 2.72 17.31
N GLN A 209 -16.91 3.62 16.36
CA GLN A 209 -17.94 4.42 15.66
C GLN A 209 -18.37 3.66 14.39
N TYR A 210 -19.12 2.56 14.59
CA TYR A 210 -19.39 1.60 13.51
C TYR A 210 -20.39 2.11 12.46
N ASP A 211 -21.30 3.00 12.80
CA ASP A 211 -22.25 3.57 11.84
C ASP A 211 -21.56 4.53 10.85
N GLU A 212 -20.65 5.36 11.34
CA GLU A 212 -19.78 6.20 10.52
C GLU A 212 -18.85 5.34 9.66
N ALA A 213 -18.25 4.30 10.26
CA ALA A 213 -17.40 3.35 9.56
C ALA A 213 -18.15 2.70 8.39
N LEU A 214 -19.37 2.22 8.64
CA LEU A 214 -20.22 1.59 7.60
C LEU A 214 -20.50 2.57 6.46
N THR A 215 -20.86 3.82 6.78
CA THR A 215 -21.14 4.85 5.79
C THR A 215 -19.92 5.10 4.87
N HIS A 216 -18.74 5.25 5.45
CA HIS A 216 -17.51 5.53 4.71
C HIS A 216 -17.07 4.30 3.89
N CYS A 217 -17.07 3.10 4.47
CA CYS A 217 -16.70 1.88 3.76
C CYS A 217 -17.66 1.55 2.60
N GLN A 218 -18.97 1.78 2.74
CA GLN A 218 -19.92 1.59 1.64
C GLN A 218 -19.66 2.54 0.47
N ARG A 219 -19.33 3.81 0.75
CA ARG A 219 -18.91 4.77 -0.29
C ARG A 219 -17.62 4.34 -0.97
N ALA A 220 -16.65 3.89 -0.19
CA ALA A 220 -15.38 3.37 -0.71
C ALA A 220 -15.61 2.21 -1.67
N LEU A 221 -16.44 1.23 -1.29
CA LEU A 221 -16.75 0.06 -2.11
C LEU A 221 -17.40 0.45 -3.44
N SER A 222 -18.34 1.42 -3.43
CA SER A 222 -18.95 1.95 -4.67
C SER A 222 -17.89 2.54 -5.58
N LEU A 223 -17.04 3.44 -5.07
CA LEU A 223 -15.99 4.11 -5.82
C LEU A 223 -14.96 3.12 -6.39
N HIS A 224 -14.56 2.12 -5.61
CA HIS A 224 -13.62 1.10 -6.07
C HIS A 224 -14.23 0.20 -7.15
N ARG A 225 -15.52 -0.15 -7.06
CA ARG A 225 -16.23 -0.91 -8.10
C ARG A 225 -16.38 -0.11 -9.38
N GLU A 226 -16.77 1.15 -9.29
CA GLU A 226 -16.90 2.07 -10.43
C GLU A 226 -15.57 2.29 -11.16
N SER A 227 -14.45 2.36 -10.40
CA SER A 227 -13.11 2.52 -10.96
C SER A 227 -12.45 1.23 -11.45
N GLY A 228 -13.05 0.07 -11.16
CA GLY A 228 -12.40 -1.23 -11.42
C GLY A 228 -11.18 -1.50 -10.51
N HIS A 229 -11.03 -0.78 -9.39
CA HIS A 229 -9.93 -0.96 -8.45
C HIS A 229 -10.17 -2.18 -7.57
N ARG A 230 -9.86 -3.38 -8.11
CA ARG A 230 -10.13 -4.67 -7.45
C ARG A 230 -9.47 -4.81 -6.08
N ALA A 231 -8.23 -4.36 -5.93
CA ALA A 231 -7.53 -4.41 -4.64
C ALA A 231 -8.23 -3.54 -3.59
N GLY A 232 -8.55 -2.29 -3.92
CA GLY A 232 -9.27 -1.40 -3.01
C GLY A 232 -10.67 -1.92 -2.66
N ALA A 233 -11.36 -2.59 -3.61
CA ALA A 233 -12.64 -3.24 -3.32
C ALA A 233 -12.48 -4.41 -2.33
N ALA A 234 -11.43 -5.22 -2.48
CA ALA A 234 -11.12 -6.31 -1.55
C ALA A 234 -10.80 -5.78 -0.14
N ASP A 235 -9.94 -4.76 -0.03
CA ASP A 235 -9.59 -4.12 1.23
C ASP A 235 -10.85 -3.55 1.93
N THR A 236 -11.74 -2.94 1.13
CA THR A 236 -12.99 -2.36 1.66
C THR A 236 -13.99 -3.44 2.09
N LEU A 237 -14.07 -4.57 1.39
CA LEU A 237 -14.88 -5.69 1.80
C LEU A 237 -14.40 -6.32 3.10
N ASP A 238 -13.09 -6.41 3.31
CA ASP A 238 -12.48 -6.85 4.57
C ASP A 238 -12.85 -5.88 5.72
N SER A 239 -12.72 -4.56 5.49
CA SER A 239 -13.13 -3.53 6.45
C SER A 239 -14.63 -3.61 6.78
N LEU A 240 -15.50 -3.81 5.79
CA LEU A 240 -16.94 -4.01 6.01
C LEU A 240 -17.24 -5.28 6.78
N GLY A 241 -16.51 -6.38 6.54
CA GLY A 241 -16.59 -7.61 7.30
C GLY A 241 -16.33 -7.37 8.78
N TYR A 242 -15.25 -6.61 9.09
CA TYR A 242 -14.91 -6.20 10.45
C TYR A 242 -16.01 -5.36 11.09
N VAL A 243 -16.50 -4.34 10.41
CA VAL A 243 -17.58 -3.47 10.91
C VAL A 243 -18.86 -4.26 11.20
N TYR A 244 -19.31 -5.10 10.26
CA TYR A 244 -20.51 -5.90 10.45
C TYR A 244 -20.38 -6.93 11.58
N LEU A 245 -19.19 -7.52 11.79
CA LEU A 245 -18.91 -8.40 12.89
C LEU A 245 -19.12 -7.68 14.24
N HIS A 246 -18.67 -6.43 14.36
CA HIS A 246 -18.81 -5.64 15.59
C HIS A 246 -20.22 -5.09 15.79
N LEU A 247 -20.99 -4.95 14.72
CA LEU A 247 -22.42 -4.65 14.76
C LEU A 247 -23.28 -5.90 15.01
N ASP A 248 -22.66 -7.06 15.25
CA ASP A 248 -23.32 -8.37 15.43
C ASP A 248 -24.19 -8.81 14.23
N ASN A 249 -23.92 -8.23 13.05
CA ASN A 249 -24.54 -8.63 11.80
C ASN A 249 -23.71 -9.74 11.11
N LEU A 250 -23.77 -10.94 11.70
CA LEU A 250 -22.92 -12.07 11.30
C LEU A 250 -23.13 -12.48 9.83
N ALA A 251 -24.35 -12.38 9.32
CA ALA A 251 -24.66 -12.73 7.94
C ALA A 251 -23.95 -11.80 6.93
N GLN A 252 -23.97 -10.48 7.17
CA GLN A 252 -23.28 -9.52 6.31
C GLN A 252 -21.77 -9.61 6.49
N ALA A 253 -21.27 -9.80 7.71
CA ALA A 253 -19.84 -10.01 7.98
C ALA A 253 -19.29 -11.20 7.17
N LYS A 254 -19.99 -12.35 7.24
CA LYS A 254 -19.65 -13.57 6.48
C LYS A 254 -19.61 -13.32 4.97
N ALA A 255 -20.63 -12.66 4.44
CA ALA A 255 -20.72 -12.34 3.02
C ALA A 255 -19.59 -11.41 2.56
N CYS A 256 -19.24 -10.39 3.37
CA CYS A 256 -18.15 -9.46 3.06
C CYS A 256 -16.79 -10.16 3.09
N TYR A 257 -16.49 -10.92 4.15
CA TYR A 257 -15.22 -11.65 4.23
C TYR A 257 -15.06 -12.68 3.11
N GLN A 258 -16.14 -13.40 2.75
CA GLN A 258 -16.06 -14.36 1.64
C GLN A 258 -15.74 -13.67 0.31
N GLN A 259 -16.41 -12.54 0.01
CA GLN A 259 -16.10 -11.75 -1.19
C GLN A 259 -14.67 -11.19 -1.16
N ALA A 260 -14.18 -10.75 0.00
CA ALA A 260 -12.80 -10.28 0.15
C ALA A 260 -11.79 -11.39 -0.13
N ILE A 261 -11.98 -12.58 0.44
CA ILE A 261 -11.14 -13.77 0.23
C ILE A 261 -11.05 -14.11 -1.27
N ASP A 262 -12.20 -14.16 -1.96
CA ASP A 262 -12.24 -14.49 -3.38
C ASP A 262 -11.52 -13.43 -4.22
N ALA A 263 -11.75 -12.14 -3.93
CA ALA A 263 -11.08 -11.03 -4.60
C ALA A 263 -9.56 -11.02 -4.36
N TYR A 264 -9.10 -11.29 -3.13
CA TYR A 264 -7.67 -11.37 -2.84
C TYR A 264 -6.98 -12.54 -3.55
N ARG A 265 -7.64 -13.70 -3.68
CA ARG A 265 -7.13 -14.83 -4.49
C ARG A 265 -6.96 -14.45 -5.95
N GLU A 266 -7.98 -13.83 -6.55
CA GLU A 266 -7.93 -13.41 -7.96
C GLU A 266 -6.77 -12.45 -8.23
N ILE A 267 -6.49 -11.53 -7.29
CA ILE A 267 -5.40 -10.57 -7.47
C ILE A 267 -4.04 -11.08 -6.98
N GLY A 268 -3.98 -12.27 -6.37
CA GLY A 268 -2.75 -12.85 -5.83
C GLY A 268 -2.20 -12.04 -4.64
N ALA A 269 -3.04 -11.71 -3.65
CA ALA A 269 -2.70 -10.95 -2.45
C ALA A 269 -2.82 -11.83 -1.19
N PRO A 270 -1.83 -12.68 -0.89
CA PRO A 270 -1.93 -13.69 0.17
C PRO A 270 -2.13 -13.09 1.56
N PHE A 271 -1.55 -11.94 1.86
CA PHE A 271 -1.76 -11.29 3.16
C PHE A 271 -3.24 -10.94 3.39
N GLY A 272 -3.89 -10.29 2.42
CA GLY A 272 -5.31 -9.94 2.51
C GLY A 272 -6.20 -11.19 2.60
N GLU A 273 -5.89 -12.25 1.82
CA GLU A 273 -6.60 -13.52 1.92
C GLU A 273 -6.50 -14.11 3.33
N GLY A 274 -5.30 -14.20 3.90
CA GLY A 274 -5.08 -14.73 5.25
C GLY A 274 -5.78 -13.92 6.33
N ASN A 275 -5.77 -12.57 6.22
CA ASN A 275 -6.47 -11.68 7.15
C ASN A 275 -7.99 -11.89 7.10
N SER A 276 -8.57 -11.92 5.91
CA SER A 276 -10.02 -12.13 5.73
C SER A 276 -10.46 -13.53 6.15
N LEU A 277 -9.64 -14.57 5.95
CA LEU A 277 -9.90 -15.91 6.48
C LEU A 277 -9.96 -15.92 8.01
N ALA A 278 -9.05 -15.19 8.67
CA ALA A 278 -9.07 -15.05 10.12
C ALA A 278 -10.34 -14.29 10.60
N GLY A 279 -10.75 -13.24 9.89
CA GLY A 279 -11.99 -12.51 10.16
C GLY A 279 -13.23 -13.41 10.00
N LEU A 280 -13.30 -14.21 8.94
CA LEU A 280 -14.39 -15.17 8.72
C LEU A 280 -14.42 -16.25 9.80
N ALA A 281 -13.25 -16.70 10.27
CA ALA A 281 -13.18 -17.65 11.39
C ALA A 281 -13.78 -17.06 12.67
N GLU A 282 -13.58 -15.78 12.94
CA GLU A 282 -14.19 -15.10 14.08
C GLU A 282 -15.72 -15.03 13.96
N VAL A 283 -16.24 -14.81 12.75
CA VAL A 283 -17.68 -14.88 12.50
C VAL A 283 -18.23 -16.28 12.84
N LEU A 284 -17.54 -17.34 12.37
CA LEU A 284 -17.96 -18.73 12.65
C LEU A 284 -17.90 -19.06 14.14
N LEU A 285 -16.93 -18.54 14.88
CA LEU A 285 -16.91 -18.69 16.34
C LEU A 285 -18.13 -18.05 17.01
N ARG A 286 -18.52 -16.86 16.57
CA ARG A 286 -19.74 -16.20 17.05
C ARG A 286 -21.01 -16.99 16.71
N GLU A 287 -21.02 -17.74 15.60
CA GLU A 287 -22.10 -18.66 15.21
C GLU A 287 -22.04 -19.99 15.95
N GLY A 288 -21.01 -20.26 16.79
CA GLY A 288 -20.82 -21.53 17.50
C GLY A 288 -20.23 -22.65 16.64
N GLN A 289 -19.73 -22.35 15.45
CA GLN A 289 -19.16 -23.31 14.49
C GLN A 289 -17.64 -23.43 14.71
N THR A 290 -17.26 -23.98 15.87
CA THR A 290 -15.88 -24.01 16.36
C THR A 290 -14.93 -24.80 15.44
N ASP A 291 -15.35 -25.96 14.94
CA ASP A 291 -14.52 -26.81 14.08
C ASP A 291 -14.21 -26.13 12.73
N ASP A 292 -15.23 -25.52 12.14
CA ASP A 292 -15.07 -24.78 10.88
C ASP A 292 -14.19 -23.53 11.08
N ALA A 293 -14.37 -22.81 12.16
CA ALA A 293 -13.54 -21.67 12.53
C ALA A 293 -12.07 -22.08 12.70
N ARG A 294 -11.81 -23.20 13.38
CA ARG A 294 -10.47 -23.75 13.54
C ARG A 294 -9.81 -24.06 12.18
N ALA A 295 -10.55 -24.69 11.26
CA ALA A 295 -10.05 -24.99 9.92
C ALA A 295 -9.66 -23.74 9.16
N LEU A 296 -10.43 -22.65 9.28
CA LEU A 296 -10.11 -21.37 8.66
C LEU A 296 -8.90 -20.68 9.31
N PHE A 297 -8.76 -20.71 10.64
CA PHE A 297 -7.57 -20.17 11.31
C PHE A 297 -6.30 -20.92 10.92
N LEU A 298 -6.35 -22.25 10.77
CA LEU A 298 -5.20 -23.03 10.28
C LEU A 298 -4.79 -22.60 8.85
N ARG A 299 -5.76 -22.42 7.97
CA ARG A 299 -5.49 -21.92 6.61
C ARG A 299 -4.94 -20.49 6.63
N ALA A 300 -5.52 -19.61 7.45
CA ALA A 300 -5.02 -18.24 7.61
C ALA A 300 -3.57 -18.23 8.11
N ALA A 301 -3.25 -19.04 9.13
CA ALA A 301 -1.90 -19.14 9.66
C ALA A 301 -0.91 -19.61 8.57
N ALA A 302 -1.25 -20.67 7.83
CA ALA A 302 -0.38 -21.20 6.77
C ALA A 302 -0.08 -20.17 5.68
N ILE A 303 -1.06 -19.32 5.32
CA ILE A 303 -0.86 -18.24 4.34
C ILE A 303 -0.05 -17.10 4.95
N LEU A 304 -0.38 -16.65 6.16
CA LEU A 304 0.29 -15.54 6.83
C LEU A 304 1.75 -15.87 7.19
N ASP A 305 2.10 -17.13 7.37
CA ASP A 305 3.48 -17.58 7.62
C ASP A 305 4.39 -17.37 6.41
N THR A 306 3.82 -17.26 5.21
CA THR A 306 4.58 -16.92 4.00
C THR A 306 4.94 -15.42 3.93
N VAL A 307 4.30 -14.59 4.76
CA VAL A 307 4.50 -13.13 4.79
C VAL A 307 4.79 -12.71 6.23
N PRO A 308 6.02 -12.28 6.57
CA PRO A 308 6.37 -11.87 7.93
C PRO A 308 5.49 -10.70 8.41
N HIS A 309 4.49 -10.99 9.26
CA HIS A 309 3.56 -10.01 9.80
C HIS A 309 3.04 -10.43 11.19
N PRO A 310 2.89 -9.49 12.16
CA PRO A 310 2.39 -9.79 13.51
C PRO A 310 1.04 -10.53 13.53
N ARG A 311 0.19 -10.33 12.53
CA ARG A 311 -1.11 -10.98 12.41
C ARG A 311 -1.03 -12.52 12.44
N ALA A 312 0.07 -13.11 11.96
CA ALA A 312 0.29 -14.55 12.04
C ALA A 312 0.34 -15.04 13.49
N ASP A 313 0.99 -14.28 14.38
CA ASP A 313 1.09 -14.63 15.81
C ASP A 313 -0.26 -14.49 16.51
N GLU A 314 -1.05 -13.46 16.17
CA GLU A 314 -2.40 -13.30 16.69
C GLU A 314 -3.30 -14.49 16.33
N VAL A 315 -3.25 -14.95 15.07
CA VAL A 315 -4.00 -16.13 14.63
C VAL A 315 -3.55 -17.39 15.36
N ARG A 316 -2.24 -17.57 15.60
CA ARG A 316 -1.73 -18.69 16.38
C ARG A 316 -2.18 -18.66 17.85
N VAL A 317 -2.27 -17.46 18.45
CA VAL A 317 -2.82 -17.30 19.81
C VAL A 317 -4.28 -17.75 19.85
N LYS A 318 -5.09 -17.34 18.88
CA LYS A 318 -6.50 -17.76 18.78
C LYS A 318 -6.65 -19.27 18.59
N LEU A 319 -5.81 -19.88 17.74
CA LEU A 319 -5.80 -21.34 17.56
C LEU A 319 -5.50 -22.06 18.88
N ARG A 320 -4.51 -21.64 19.63
CA ARG A 320 -4.19 -22.24 20.94
C ARG A 320 -5.34 -22.14 21.92
N ALA A 321 -6.02 -21.00 21.95
CA ALA A 321 -7.18 -20.80 22.81
C ALA A 321 -8.37 -21.74 22.47
N LEU A 322 -8.44 -22.22 21.22
CA LEU A 322 -9.43 -23.22 20.81
C LEU A 322 -9.03 -24.66 21.18
N ASP A 323 -7.76 -24.88 21.54
CA ASP A 323 -7.23 -26.20 21.97
C ASP A 323 -7.29 -26.40 23.48
N GLU A 324 -7.47 -25.30 24.23
CA GLU A 324 -7.62 -25.36 25.69
C GLU A 324 -9.06 -25.76 26.03
N PRO A 325 -9.25 -26.78 26.90
CA PRO A 325 -10.57 -27.32 27.26
C PRO A 325 -11.43 -26.36 28.06
#